data_ad0d8f932ea0ddec062a83d16e0929f1
#
_entry.id   ad0d8f932ea0ddec062a83d16e0929f1
#
_cell.length_a   1.000
_cell.length_b   1.000
_cell.length_c   1.000
_cell.angle_alpha   90.00
_cell.angle_beta   90.00
_cell.angle_gamma   90.00
#
_symmetry.space_group_name_H-M   'P 1'
#
loop_
_entity.id
_entity.type
_entity.pdbx_description
1 polymer ?
#
loop_
_entity_poly.entity_id
_entity_poly.type
_entity_poly.pdbx_seq_one_letter_code
_entity_poly.pdbx_strand_id
1 'polypeptide(L)'
;MKRIVVVAAMLALSAGAVVADQNQVKQTQAQMKETGKNAGAIAAMIKGEKPYDQAAVDAALVKFEDTAKKLPTLFPDSSKGLKPDGDYSPAPKVWEDKAGFEQHIASYAKAVADTKGKVKDLDTLKAEMPPLFKQCGGCHETYRLKKG
;
A
#
# COMPACT_ATOMS: atom_id res chain seq x y z
N MET A 1 20.80 -44.98 -6.33
CA MET A 1 19.90 -44.12 -7.12
C MET A 1 18.78 -43.43 -6.31
N LYS A 2 18.34 -43.96 -5.16
CA LYS A 2 17.28 -43.29 -4.32
C LYS A 2 17.67 -41.99 -3.62
N ARG A 3 18.98 -41.77 -3.33
CA ARG A 3 19.48 -40.58 -2.60
C ARG A 3 19.54 -39.30 -3.47
N ILE A 4 19.69 -39.41 -4.78
CA ILE A 4 19.79 -38.28 -5.70
C ILE A 4 18.43 -37.65 -5.95
N VAL A 5 17.35 -38.45 -5.96
CA VAL A 5 15.98 -37.95 -6.20
C VAL A 5 15.48 -37.07 -5.01
N VAL A 6 15.87 -37.38 -3.77
CA VAL A 6 15.44 -36.60 -2.58
C VAL A 6 16.09 -35.23 -2.55
N VAL A 7 17.37 -35.11 -2.97
CA VAL A 7 18.07 -33.81 -2.99
C VAL A 7 17.53 -32.89 -4.08
N ALA A 8 17.17 -33.43 -5.25
CA ALA A 8 16.57 -32.64 -6.33
C ALA A 8 15.15 -32.11 -5.95
N ALA A 9 14.36 -32.89 -5.21
CA ALA A 9 13.03 -32.47 -4.76
C ALA A 9 13.08 -31.33 -3.71
N MET A 10 14.08 -31.34 -2.81
CA MET A 10 14.27 -30.27 -1.81
C MET A 10 14.74 -28.96 -2.44
N LEU A 11 15.56 -29.00 -3.48
CA LEU A 11 16.01 -27.80 -4.21
C LEU A 11 14.89 -27.15 -5.02
N ALA A 12 13.95 -27.93 -5.56
CA ALA A 12 12.80 -27.39 -6.31
C ALA A 12 11.78 -26.67 -5.39
N LEU A 13 11.59 -27.12 -4.15
CA LEU A 13 10.69 -26.49 -3.19
C LEU A 13 11.21 -25.11 -2.70
N SER A 14 12.53 -24.97 -2.52
CA SER A 14 13.12 -23.70 -2.07
C SER A 14 13.09 -22.61 -3.14
N ALA A 15 13.23 -22.95 -4.42
CA ALA A 15 13.14 -22.00 -5.53
C ALA A 15 11.70 -21.44 -5.71
N GLY A 16 10.68 -22.26 -5.48
CA GLY A 16 9.28 -21.83 -5.57
C GLY A 16 8.89 -20.82 -4.51
N ALA A 17 9.36 -20.94 -3.28
CA ALA A 17 9.07 -19.99 -2.19
C ALA A 17 9.66 -18.60 -2.46
N VAL A 18 10.91 -18.51 -2.90
CA VAL A 18 11.57 -17.23 -3.21
C VAL A 18 10.87 -16.47 -4.34
N VAL A 19 10.38 -17.17 -5.36
CA VAL A 19 9.63 -16.56 -6.47
C VAL A 19 8.28 -16.02 -6.00
N ALA A 20 7.58 -16.74 -5.11
CA ALA A 20 6.31 -16.30 -4.56
C ALA A 20 6.47 -15.00 -3.74
N ASP A 21 7.51 -14.91 -2.91
CA ASP A 21 7.81 -13.74 -2.08
C ASP A 21 8.19 -12.51 -2.93
N GLN A 22 8.95 -12.69 -4.00
CA GLN A 22 9.26 -11.62 -4.97
C GLN A 22 7.99 -11.09 -5.65
N ASN A 23 7.06 -11.96 -6.02
CA ASN A 23 5.78 -11.58 -6.62
C ASN A 23 4.92 -10.80 -5.62
N GLN A 24 4.91 -11.19 -4.34
CA GLN A 24 4.20 -10.46 -3.29
C GLN A 24 4.73 -9.03 -3.14
N VAL A 25 6.04 -8.84 -3.15
CA VAL A 25 6.66 -7.51 -3.09
C VAL A 25 6.25 -6.65 -4.28
N LYS A 26 6.26 -7.21 -5.50
CA LYS A 26 5.81 -6.51 -6.72
C LYS A 26 4.32 -6.12 -6.65
N GLN A 27 3.47 -7.01 -6.12
CA GLN A 27 2.04 -6.70 -5.90
C GLN A 27 1.85 -5.55 -4.91
N THR A 28 2.61 -5.54 -3.81
CA THR A 28 2.58 -4.45 -2.83
C THR A 28 2.98 -3.12 -3.46
N GLN A 29 4.05 -3.10 -4.25
CA GLN A 29 4.49 -1.90 -4.97
C GLN A 29 3.44 -1.43 -5.99
N ALA A 30 2.84 -2.34 -6.74
CA ALA A 30 1.80 -2.01 -7.71
C ALA A 30 0.57 -1.41 -7.03
N GLN A 31 0.12 -1.98 -5.90
CA GLN A 31 -0.98 -1.46 -5.09
C GLN A 31 -0.67 -0.04 -4.59
N MET A 32 0.52 0.19 -4.03
CA MET A 32 0.94 1.51 -3.54
C MET A 32 1.07 2.54 -4.68
N LYS A 33 1.59 2.13 -5.83
CA LYS A 33 1.70 3.00 -7.01
C LYS A 33 0.33 3.43 -7.53
N GLU A 34 -0.63 2.51 -7.61
CA GLU A 34 -2.00 2.81 -8.00
C GLU A 34 -2.68 3.76 -7.00
N THR A 35 -2.53 3.48 -5.70
CA THR A 35 -3.03 4.35 -4.62
C THR A 35 -2.44 5.76 -4.74
N GLY A 36 -1.14 5.88 -4.96
CA GLY A 36 -0.46 7.15 -5.15
C GLY A 36 -0.93 7.93 -6.38
N LYS A 37 -1.21 7.22 -7.50
CA LYS A 37 -1.78 7.83 -8.71
C LYS A 37 -3.16 8.44 -8.45
N ASN A 38 -4.02 7.71 -7.74
CA ASN A 38 -5.35 8.20 -7.36
C ASN A 38 -5.26 9.40 -6.41
N ALA A 39 -4.38 9.33 -5.41
CA ALA A 39 -4.13 10.46 -4.49
C ALA A 39 -3.61 11.70 -5.23
N GLY A 40 -2.72 11.53 -6.20
CA GLY A 40 -2.23 12.62 -7.06
C GLY A 40 -3.33 13.26 -7.91
N ALA A 41 -4.25 12.46 -8.45
CA ALA A 41 -5.39 12.98 -9.21
C ALA A 41 -6.33 13.84 -8.33
N ILE A 42 -6.63 13.38 -7.11
CA ILE A 42 -7.39 14.16 -6.12
C ILE A 42 -6.66 15.44 -5.74
N ALA A 43 -5.36 15.36 -5.46
CA ALA A 43 -4.55 16.53 -5.12
C ALA A 43 -4.54 17.58 -6.23
N ALA A 44 -4.52 17.15 -7.50
CA ALA A 44 -4.60 18.06 -8.67
C ALA A 44 -5.96 18.81 -8.73
N MET A 45 -7.07 18.14 -8.38
CA MET A 45 -8.38 18.80 -8.27
C MET A 45 -8.41 19.83 -7.13
N ILE A 46 -7.88 19.46 -5.95
CA ILE A 46 -7.80 20.35 -4.79
C ILE A 46 -7.01 21.63 -5.10
N LYS A 47 -5.91 21.49 -5.85
CA LYS A 47 -5.05 22.61 -6.27
C LYS A 47 -5.61 23.44 -7.44
N GLY A 48 -6.70 22.99 -8.08
CA GLY A 48 -7.25 23.62 -9.27
C GLY A 48 -6.47 23.35 -10.57
N GLU A 49 -5.53 22.41 -10.55
CA GLU A 49 -4.78 21.95 -11.74
C GLU A 49 -5.65 21.09 -12.67
N LYS A 50 -6.73 20.53 -12.13
CA LYS A 50 -7.76 19.78 -12.85
C LYS A 50 -9.16 20.21 -12.37
N PRO A 51 -10.16 20.17 -13.23
CA PRO A 51 -11.55 20.40 -12.82
C PRO A 51 -11.99 19.29 -11.84
N TYR A 52 -12.91 19.64 -10.95
CA TYR A 52 -13.56 18.67 -10.08
C TYR A 52 -14.36 17.65 -10.91
N ASP A 53 -14.22 16.38 -10.55
CA ASP A 53 -14.91 15.24 -11.17
C ASP A 53 -15.35 14.27 -10.07
N GLN A 54 -16.65 14.25 -9.77
CA GLN A 54 -17.22 13.39 -8.72
C GLN A 54 -16.97 11.90 -9.01
N ALA A 55 -17.12 11.47 -10.27
CA ALA A 55 -16.93 10.06 -10.61
C ALA A 55 -15.48 9.62 -10.39
N ALA A 56 -14.51 10.47 -10.72
CA ALA A 56 -13.10 10.21 -10.45
C ALA A 56 -12.79 10.18 -8.93
N VAL A 57 -13.45 11.04 -8.13
CA VAL A 57 -13.32 11.03 -6.66
C VAL A 57 -13.88 9.74 -6.08
N ASP A 58 -15.08 9.35 -6.49
CA ASP A 58 -15.72 8.12 -6.01
C ASP A 58 -14.88 6.87 -6.37
N ALA A 59 -14.36 6.81 -7.59
CA ALA A 59 -13.47 5.75 -8.03
C ALA A 59 -12.17 5.70 -7.21
N ALA A 60 -11.58 6.86 -6.89
CA ALA A 60 -10.39 6.94 -6.05
C ALA A 60 -10.66 6.44 -4.61
N LEU A 61 -11.79 6.82 -4.01
CA LEU A 61 -12.19 6.38 -2.67
C LEU A 61 -12.44 4.87 -2.62
N VAL A 62 -13.02 4.27 -3.67
CA VAL A 62 -13.15 2.81 -3.80
C VAL A 62 -11.76 2.14 -3.83
N LYS A 63 -10.79 2.71 -4.55
CA LYS A 63 -9.41 2.20 -4.58
C LYS A 63 -8.70 2.33 -3.24
N PHE A 64 -8.91 3.41 -2.50
CA PHE A 64 -8.38 3.57 -1.16
C PHE A 64 -8.96 2.55 -0.19
N GLU A 65 -10.26 2.26 -0.28
CA GLU A 65 -10.92 1.21 0.50
C GLU A 65 -10.36 -0.19 0.16
N ASP A 66 -10.18 -0.51 -1.11
CA ASP A 66 -9.55 -1.75 -1.56
C ASP A 66 -8.13 -1.90 -1.00
N THR A 67 -7.35 -0.80 -1.05
CA THR A 67 -6.02 -0.77 -0.46
C THR A 67 -6.06 -1.02 1.05
N ALA A 68 -6.96 -0.36 1.78
CA ALA A 68 -7.09 -0.56 3.21
C ALA A 68 -7.39 -2.02 3.58
N LYS A 69 -8.24 -2.70 2.80
CA LYS A 69 -8.57 -4.12 2.98
C LYS A 69 -7.39 -5.05 2.69
N LYS A 70 -6.54 -4.71 1.73
CA LYS A 70 -5.39 -5.52 1.30
C LYS A 70 -4.16 -5.34 2.19
N LEU A 71 -3.95 -4.14 2.74
CA LEU A 71 -2.76 -3.79 3.52
C LEU A 71 -2.33 -4.83 4.56
N PRO A 72 -3.25 -5.44 5.36
CA PRO A 72 -2.86 -6.45 6.35
C PRO A 72 -2.14 -7.68 5.77
N THR A 73 -2.33 -7.98 4.49
CA THR A 73 -1.78 -9.18 3.83
C THR A 73 -0.59 -8.87 2.91
N LEU A 74 -0.28 -7.59 2.70
CA LEU A 74 0.76 -7.19 1.74
C LEU A 74 2.20 -7.32 2.26
N PHE A 75 2.39 -7.54 3.57
CA PHE A 75 3.70 -7.58 4.21
C PHE A 75 3.90 -8.86 5.06
N PRO A 76 3.84 -10.05 4.45
CA PRO A 76 4.08 -11.30 5.17
C PRO A 76 5.52 -11.35 5.70
N ASP A 77 5.76 -12.13 6.75
CA ASP A 77 7.09 -12.28 7.36
C ASP A 77 8.14 -12.81 6.36
N SER A 78 7.72 -13.60 5.39
CA SER A 78 8.58 -14.11 4.31
C SER A 78 9.12 -13.01 3.39
N SER A 79 8.49 -11.84 3.35
CA SER A 79 8.99 -10.69 2.58
C SER A 79 9.98 -9.81 3.35
N LYS A 80 10.24 -10.10 4.63
CA LYS A 80 11.19 -9.36 5.45
C LYS A 80 12.61 -9.43 4.87
N GLY A 81 13.23 -8.26 4.69
CA GLY A 81 14.59 -8.16 4.17
C GLY A 81 14.74 -8.31 2.66
N LEU A 82 13.66 -8.59 1.93
CA LEU A 82 13.68 -8.55 0.47
C LEU A 82 13.93 -7.11 0.00
N LYS A 83 14.79 -6.97 -1.00
CA LYS A 83 15.11 -5.69 -1.62
C LYS A 83 14.32 -5.55 -2.93
N PRO A 84 13.16 -4.89 -2.92
CA PRO A 84 12.41 -4.67 -4.14
C PRO A 84 13.15 -3.69 -5.06
N ASP A 85 12.91 -3.79 -6.36
CA ASP A 85 13.32 -2.78 -7.32
C ASP A 85 12.57 -1.47 -7.08
N GLY A 86 13.16 -0.32 -7.48
CA GLY A 86 12.54 1.00 -7.36
C GLY A 86 13.02 1.80 -6.16
N ASP A 87 12.47 3.04 -6.04
CA ASP A 87 12.97 4.08 -5.14
C ASP A 87 12.54 3.91 -3.67
N TYR A 88 11.60 3.02 -3.39
CA TYR A 88 11.02 2.82 -2.06
C TYR A 88 10.99 1.35 -1.67
N SER A 89 11.18 1.09 -0.38
CA SER A 89 11.06 -0.23 0.23
C SER A 89 10.37 -0.15 1.58
N PRO A 90 9.79 -1.27 2.09
CA PRO A 90 9.32 -1.32 3.46
C PRO A 90 10.49 -1.11 4.43
N ALA A 91 10.28 -0.34 5.49
CA ALA A 91 11.22 -0.25 6.58
C ALA A 91 11.19 -1.55 7.42
N PRO A 92 12.29 -1.98 8.06
CA PRO A 92 12.28 -3.12 8.99
C PRO A 92 11.21 -3.00 10.09
N LYS A 93 10.87 -1.78 10.46
CA LYS A 93 9.84 -1.42 11.44
C LYS A 93 8.45 -2.02 11.14
N VAL A 94 8.14 -2.33 9.86
CA VAL A 94 6.90 -3.04 9.48
C VAL A 94 6.74 -4.36 10.23
N TRP A 95 7.84 -5.08 10.47
CA TRP A 95 7.85 -6.39 11.14
C TRP A 95 8.28 -6.31 12.61
N GLU A 96 9.02 -5.28 13.00
CA GLU A 96 9.52 -5.07 14.37
C GLU A 96 8.47 -4.43 15.26
N ASP A 97 7.56 -3.64 14.69
CA ASP A 97 6.48 -2.93 15.38
C ASP A 97 5.13 -3.23 14.72
N LYS A 98 4.75 -4.51 14.70
CA LYS A 98 3.50 -4.97 14.08
C LYS A 98 2.27 -4.24 14.64
N ALA A 99 2.21 -4.05 15.95
CA ALA A 99 1.06 -3.38 16.58
C ALA A 99 0.91 -1.92 16.11
N GLY A 100 2.00 -1.16 16.06
CA GLY A 100 1.99 0.21 15.52
C GLY A 100 1.65 0.24 14.03
N PHE A 101 2.18 -0.71 13.25
CA PHE A 101 1.86 -0.82 11.82
C PHE A 101 0.37 -1.12 11.59
N GLU A 102 -0.21 -2.08 12.32
CA GLU A 102 -1.63 -2.43 12.25
C GLU A 102 -2.53 -1.26 12.69
N GLN A 103 -2.10 -0.49 13.70
CA GLN A 103 -2.81 0.72 14.11
C GLN A 103 -2.85 1.78 13.00
N HIS A 104 -1.75 1.97 12.26
CA HIS A 104 -1.75 2.87 11.10
C HIS A 104 -2.67 2.38 9.98
N ILE A 105 -2.72 1.07 9.72
CA ILE A 105 -3.67 0.47 8.77
C ILE A 105 -5.11 0.73 9.21
N ALA A 106 -5.44 0.50 10.47
CA ALA A 106 -6.77 0.74 11.02
C ALA A 106 -7.17 2.23 10.94
N SER A 107 -6.24 3.14 11.25
CA SER A 107 -6.45 4.59 11.16
C SER A 107 -6.69 5.03 9.71
N TYR A 108 -5.95 4.47 8.75
CA TYR A 108 -6.17 4.71 7.33
C TYR A 108 -7.53 4.20 6.88
N ALA A 109 -7.89 2.97 7.23
CA ALA A 109 -9.18 2.38 6.90
C ALA A 109 -10.35 3.21 7.44
N LYS A 110 -10.24 3.68 8.70
CA LYS A 110 -11.22 4.57 9.31
C LYS A 110 -11.31 5.90 8.57
N ALA A 111 -10.19 6.53 8.23
CA ALA A 111 -10.19 7.81 7.51
C ALA A 111 -10.85 7.67 6.11
N VAL A 112 -10.60 6.56 5.41
CA VAL A 112 -11.28 6.28 4.12
C VAL A 112 -12.80 6.15 4.34
N ALA A 113 -13.23 5.39 5.33
CA ALA A 113 -14.64 5.20 5.65
C ALA A 113 -15.33 6.52 6.04
N ASP A 114 -14.67 7.34 6.86
CA ASP A 114 -15.16 8.64 7.29
C ASP A 114 -15.30 9.65 6.14
N THR A 115 -14.44 9.58 5.12
CA THR A 115 -14.44 10.45 3.95
C THR A 115 -15.49 10.01 2.91
N LYS A 116 -15.69 8.69 2.78
CA LYS A 116 -16.60 8.10 1.80
C LYS A 116 -18.05 8.60 2.03
N GLY A 117 -18.66 9.13 0.98
CA GLY A 117 -20.02 9.67 1.06
C GLY A 117 -20.13 11.13 1.55
N LYS A 118 -19.06 11.75 2.06
CA LYS A 118 -19.05 13.15 2.46
C LYS A 118 -18.65 14.10 1.33
N VAL A 119 -17.83 13.65 0.40
CA VAL A 119 -17.39 14.46 -0.74
C VAL A 119 -18.49 14.53 -1.80
N LYS A 120 -18.99 15.72 -2.06
CA LYS A 120 -20.09 16.00 -2.99
C LYS A 120 -19.75 17.09 -4.01
N ASP A 121 -18.71 17.87 -3.73
CA ASP A 121 -18.25 19.01 -4.49
C ASP A 121 -16.79 19.33 -4.16
N LEU A 122 -16.23 20.35 -4.79
CA LEU A 122 -14.84 20.75 -4.58
C LEU A 122 -14.56 21.24 -3.16
N ASP A 123 -15.53 21.89 -2.50
CA ASP A 123 -15.34 22.42 -1.17
C ASP A 123 -15.28 21.31 -0.13
N THR A 124 -16.18 20.33 -0.21
CA THR A 124 -16.14 19.13 0.61
C THR A 124 -14.92 18.27 0.28
N LEU A 125 -14.45 18.21 -0.97
CA LEU A 125 -13.19 17.55 -1.32
C LEU A 125 -12.01 18.20 -0.60
N LYS A 126 -11.90 19.52 -0.61
CA LYS A 126 -10.85 20.28 0.10
C LYS A 126 -10.90 20.11 1.61
N ALA A 127 -12.08 19.93 2.18
CA ALA A 127 -12.25 19.73 3.62
C ALA A 127 -11.94 18.31 4.08
N GLU A 128 -12.41 17.29 3.36
CA GLU A 128 -12.41 15.90 3.80
C GLU A 128 -11.14 15.11 3.43
N MET A 129 -10.43 15.51 2.35
CA MET A 129 -9.26 14.75 1.88
C MET A 129 -7.97 14.96 2.68
N PRO A 130 -7.65 16.16 3.22
CA PRO A 130 -6.41 16.36 3.95
C PRO A 130 -6.24 15.45 5.17
N PRO A 131 -7.26 15.17 6.01
CA PRO A 131 -7.17 14.19 7.11
C PRO A 131 -6.82 12.78 6.63
N LEU A 132 -7.38 12.35 5.49
CA LEU A 132 -7.06 11.06 4.88
C LEU A 132 -5.61 11.02 4.37
N PHE A 133 -5.15 12.05 3.66
CA PHE A 133 -3.76 12.12 3.17
C PHE A 133 -2.74 12.15 4.31
N LYS A 134 -3.08 12.71 5.47
CA LYS A 134 -2.24 12.68 6.67
C LYS A 134 -1.96 11.25 7.13
N GLN A 135 -2.92 10.32 6.98
CA GLN A 135 -2.70 8.91 7.31
C GLN A 135 -1.66 8.26 6.39
N CYS A 136 -1.68 8.60 5.10
CA CYS A 136 -0.66 8.12 4.15
C CYS A 136 0.74 8.61 4.56
N GLY A 137 0.88 9.91 4.85
CA GLY A 137 2.14 10.52 5.26
C GLY A 137 2.70 9.92 6.55
N GLY A 138 1.90 9.85 7.60
CA GLY A 138 2.32 9.33 8.90
C GLY A 138 2.76 7.86 8.87
N CYS A 139 2.06 7.00 8.11
CA CYS A 139 2.48 5.63 7.91
C CYS A 139 3.82 5.57 7.14
N HIS A 140 3.95 6.33 6.04
CA HIS A 140 5.15 6.34 5.20
C HIS A 140 6.39 6.91 5.90
N GLU A 141 6.23 7.84 6.83
CA GLU A 141 7.33 8.40 7.63
C GLU A 141 8.01 7.31 8.48
N THR A 142 7.22 6.37 9.03
CA THR A 142 7.72 5.34 9.96
C THR A 142 8.05 4.02 9.25
N TYR A 143 7.23 3.60 8.28
CA TYR A 143 7.25 2.25 7.74
C TYR A 143 7.72 2.15 6.29
N ARG A 144 8.17 3.26 5.68
CA ARG A 144 8.72 3.29 4.31
C ARG A 144 10.13 3.88 4.31
N LEU A 145 11.03 3.22 3.61
CA LEU A 145 12.36 3.77 3.30
C LEU A 145 12.38 4.31 1.87
N LYS A 146 13.01 5.47 1.68
CA LYS A 146 13.45 5.96 0.39
C LYS A 146 14.87 5.46 0.17
N LYS A 147 15.14 4.85 -0.97
CA LYS A 147 16.50 4.52 -1.37
C LYS A 147 17.23 5.81 -1.72
N GLY A 148 18.44 5.99 -1.15
CA GLY A 148 19.32 7.10 -1.48
C GLY A 148 19.86 7.01 -2.90
#